data_5fe15cbffd7865942f6171738d11abd5
#
_entry.id   5fe15cbffd7865942f6171738d11abd5
#
_cell.length_a   1.000
_cell.length_b   1.000
_cell.length_c   1.000
_cell.angle_alpha   90.00
_cell.angle_beta   90.00
_cell.angle_gamma   90.00
#
_symmetry.space_group_name_H-M   'P 1'
#
loop_
_entity.id
_entity.type
_entity.pdbx_description
1 polymer ?
#
loop_
_entity_poly.entity_id
_entity_poly.type
_entity_poly.pdbx_seq_one_letter_code
_entity_poly.pdbx_strand_id
1 'polypeptide(L)'
;MKNTINKYFEVKVKLQKTMEDGQQKKVSEQYVVEAATFGEAERRIAECLKPYIEGEFEVTDIKIAGYVQIINNQDADKFFKAKVSFVTLDETTGKEKKTSELYLVQSDTLESAESDVKSFLNDGNTTISSISETAILDVFSLD
;
A
#
# COMPACT_ATOMS: atom_id res chain seq x y z
N MET A 1 -15.01 -21.48 -10.87
CA MET A 1 -13.86 -20.86 -10.22
C MET A 1 -13.61 -19.47 -10.79
N LYS A 2 -13.53 -18.49 -9.93
CA LYS A 2 -13.24 -17.14 -10.38
C LYS A 2 -11.75 -16.98 -10.65
N ASN A 3 -11.40 -16.54 -11.83
CA ASN A 3 -10.03 -16.20 -12.18
C ASN A 3 -9.81 -14.68 -12.13
N THR A 4 -10.48 -14.02 -11.18
CA THR A 4 -10.34 -12.59 -11.02
C THR A 4 -9.02 -12.28 -10.33
N ILE A 5 -8.15 -11.55 -11.00
CA ILE A 5 -6.90 -11.07 -10.42
C ILE A 5 -7.18 -9.72 -9.80
N ASN A 6 -7.09 -9.67 -8.48
CA ASN A 6 -7.22 -8.40 -7.77
C ASN A 6 -5.88 -7.70 -7.71
N LYS A 7 -5.94 -6.39 -7.75
CA LYS A 7 -4.78 -5.50 -7.69
C LYS A 7 -4.95 -4.55 -6.53
N TYR A 8 -3.86 -3.95 -6.13
CA TYR A 8 -3.89 -2.85 -5.17
C TYR A 8 -3.83 -1.53 -5.92
N PHE A 9 -4.68 -0.61 -5.52
CA PHE A 9 -4.73 0.73 -6.11
C PHE A 9 -4.41 1.75 -5.03
N GLU A 10 -3.55 2.71 -5.36
CA GLU A 10 -3.33 3.88 -4.53
C GLU A 10 -4.34 4.94 -4.92
N VAL A 11 -5.06 5.45 -3.92
CA VAL A 11 -6.14 6.41 -4.11
C VAL A 11 -5.86 7.66 -3.30
N LYS A 12 -5.96 8.81 -3.94
CA LYS A 12 -5.92 10.11 -3.26
C LYS A 12 -7.32 10.66 -3.18
N VAL A 13 -7.68 11.12 -2.00
CA VAL A 13 -8.97 11.77 -1.78
C VAL A 13 -8.73 13.16 -1.19
N LYS A 14 -9.58 14.09 -1.59
CA LYS A 14 -9.57 15.44 -1.08
C LYS A 14 -10.82 15.67 -0.25
N LEU A 15 -10.65 16.21 0.94
CA LEU A 15 -11.75 16.41 1.87
C LEU A 15 -11.47 17.64 2.71
N GLN A 16 -12.51 18.14 3.38
CA GLN A 16 -12.36 19.23 4.34
C GLN A 16 -12.29 18.66 5.74
N LYS A 17 -11.29 19.10 6.49
CA LYS A 17 -11.15 18.75 7.90
C LYS A 17 -11.31 19.99 8.76
N THR A 18 -11.99 19.82 9.90
CA THR A 18 -12.06 20.84 10.92
C THR A 18 -10.83 20.72 11.80
N MET A 19 -10.04 21.76 11.83
CA MET A 19 -8.80 21.81 12.64
C MET A 19 -9.13 22.17 14.10
N GLU A 20 -8.13 22.03 14.99
CA GLU A 20 -8.28 22.31 16.42
C GLU A 20 -8.75 23.74 16.71
N ASP A 21 -8.38 24.69 15.85
CA ASP A 21 -8.78 26.09 15.98
C ASP A 21 -10.17 26.38 15.40
N GLY A 22 -10.90 25.35 14.93
CA GLY A 22 -12.22 25.48 14.33
C GLY A 22 -12.21 25.82 12.86
N GLN A 23 -11.06 26.08 12.26
CA GLN A 23 -10.95 26.36 10.84
C GLN A 23 -11.10 25.09 10.01
N GLN A 24 -11.75 25.22 8.85
CA GLN A 24 -11.83 24.13 7.90
C GLN A 24 -10.71 24.24 6.87
N LYS A 25 -9.98 23.14 6.67
CA LYS A 25 -8.94 23.06 5.68
C LYS A 25 -9.19 21.92 4.71
N LYS A 26 -8.89 22.16 3.44
CA LYS A 26 -8.84 21.09 2.46
C LYS A 26 -7.53 20.33 2.64
N VAL A 27 -7.65 19.02 2.78
CA VAL A 27 -6.49 18.13 2.91
C VAL A 27 -6.61 17.00 1.90
N SER A 28 -5.46 16.47 1.52
CA SER A 28 -5.40 15.26 0.69
C SER A 28 -4.98 14.10 1.56
N GLU A 29 -5.68 12.97 1.46
CA GLU A 29 -5.35 11.75 2.17
C GLU A 29 -5.13 10.63 1.15
N GLN A 30 -4.27 9.69 1.51
CA GLN A 30 -3.89 8.61 0.62
C GLN A 30 -4.25 7.27 1.24
N TYR A 31 -4.82 6.39 0.42
CA TYR A 31 -5.27 5.07 0.82
C TYR A 31 -4.88 4.05 -0.22
N VAL A 32 -4.91 2.79 0.18
CA VAL A 32 -4.76 1.66 -0.74
C VAL A 32 -6.02 0.83 -0.67
N VAL A 33 -6.56 0.44 -1.82
CA VAL A 33 -7.75 -0.40 -1.90
C VAL A 33 -7.48 -1.56 -2.85
N GLU A 34 -7.91 -2.73 -2.45
CA GLU A 34 -7.84 -3.91 -3.30
C GLU A 34 -9.08 -3.99 -4.17
N ALA A 35 -8.90 -4.14 -5.48
CA ALA A 35 -10.01 -4.20 -6.44
C ALA A 35 -9.53 -4.85 -7.74
N ALA A 36 -10.48 -5.25 -8.58
CA ALA A 36 -10.17 -5.84 -9.88
C ALA A 36 -9.98 -4.78 -10.98
N THR A 37 -10.68 -3.66 -10.87
CA THR A 37 -10.69 -2.60 -11.88
C THR A 37 -10.62 -1.22 -11.23
N PHE A 38 -10.30 -0.19 -12.03
CA PHE A 38 -10.33 1.19 -11.57
C PHE A 38 -11.72 1.61 -11.09
N GLY A 39 -12.77 1.22 -11.81
CA GLY A 39 -14.14 1.55 -11.42
C GLY A 39 -14.54 0.93 -10.10
N GLU A 40 -14.14 -0.32 -9.87
CA GLU A 40 -14.37 -0.99 -8.59
C GLU A 40 -13.57 -0.33 -7.48
N ALA A 41 -12.33 0.08 -7.76
CA ALA A 41 -11.50 0.77 -6.77
C ALA A 41 -12.15 2.08 -6.33
N GLU A 42 -12.67 2.86 -7.28
CA GLU A 42 -13.36 4.12 -6.98
C GLU A 42 -14.60 3.88 -6.12
N ARG A 43 -15.42 2.91 -6.49
CA ARG A 43 -16.62 2.56 -5.72
C ARG A 43 -16.27 2.09 -4.32
N ARG A 44 -15.29 1.19 -4.19
CA ARG A 44 -14.90 0.64 -2.91
C ARG A 44 -14.33 1.68 -1.96
N ILE A 45 -13.49 2.59 -2.48
CA ILE A 45 -12.92 3.62 -1.62
C ILE A 45 -14.01 4.54 -1.07
N ALA A 46 -15.02 4.86 -1.88
CA ALA A 46 -16.14 5.66 -1.44
C ALA A 46 -16.92 4.95 -0.32
N GLU A 47 -17.20 3.67 -0.49
CA GLU A 47 -17.90 2.88 0.51
C GLU A 47 -17.08 2.72 1.80
N CYS A 48 -15.78 2.48 1.68
CA CYS A 48 -14.92 2.28 2.84
C CYS A 48 -14.70 3.56 3.64
N LEU A 49 -14.67 4.71 3.00
CA LEU A 49 -14.41 5.98 3.68
C LEU A 49 -15.66 6.62 4.26
N LYS A 50 -16.83 6.27 3.75
CA LYS A 50 -18.10 6.87 4.18
C LYS A 50 -18.30 6.87 5.70
N PRO A 51 -17.99 5.78 6.43
CA PRO A 51 -18.14 5.79 7.89
C PRO A 51 -17.15 6.68 8.63
N TYR A 52 -16.04 7.04 7.99
CA TYR A 52 -14.94 7.74 8.66
C TYR A 52 -14.86 9.23 8.32
N ILE A 53 -15.51 9.65 7.24
CA ILE A 53 -15.44 11.03 6.77
C ILE A 53 -16.82 11.66 6.88
N GLU A 54 -16.89 12.75 7.65
CA GLU A 54 -18.10 13.56 7.70
C GLU A 54 -18.06 14.54 6.52
N GLY A 55 -19.19 14.63 5.80
CA GLY A 55 -19.30 15.50 4.66
C GLY A 55 -18.80 14.88 3.38
N GLU A 56 -18.54 15.69 2.41
CA GLU A 56 -18.17 15.25 1.07
C GLU A 56 -16.68 15.11 0.92
N PHE A 57 -16.30 14.17 0.09
CA PHE A 57 -14.92 14.02 -0.33
C PHE A 57 -14.87 13.71 -1.83
N GLU A 58 -13.74 13.98 -2.43
CA GLU A 58 -13.53 13.79 -3.86
C GLU A 58 -12.33 12.90 -4.09
N VAL A 59 -12.50 11.88 -4.93
CA VAL A 59 -11.38 11.04 -5.38
C VAL A 59 -10.65 11.81 -6.47
N THR A 60 -9.40 12.20 -6.21
CA THR A 60 -8.63 13.02 -7.14
C THR A 60 -7.63 12.25 -7.97
N ASP A 61 -7.25 11.05 -7.54
CA ASP A 61 -6.31 10.22 -8.28
C ASP A 61 -6.47 8.75 -7.89
N ILE A 62 -6.39 7.87 -8.87
CA ILE A 62 -6.35 6.42 -8.67
C ILE A 62 -5.28 5.87 -9.60
N LYS A 63 -4.34 5.11 -9.05
CA LYS A 63 -3.32 4.45 -9.85
C LYS A 63 -3.05 3.04 -9.33
N ILE A 64 -2.63 2.16 -10.23
CA ILE A 64 -2.26 0.80 -9.84
C ILE A 64 -0.98 0.88 -9.02
N ALA A 65 -1.02 0.27 -7.82
CA ALA A 65 0.14 0.12 -6.97
C ALA A 65 0.74 -1.27 -7.20
N GLY A 66 2.04 -1.33 -7.32
CA GLY A 66 2.72 -2.59 -7.64
C GLY A 66 3.03 -3.47 -6.44
N TYR A 67 2.29 -3.35 -5.36
CA TYR A 67 2.54 -4.18 -4.17
C TYR A 67 2.17 -5.62 -4.44
N VAL A 68 3.13 -6.51 -4.22
CA VAL A 68 2.90 -7.95 -4.32
C VAL A 68 2.50 -8.55 -2.98
N GLN A 69 2.76 -7.85 -1.89
CA GLN A 69 2.45 -8.31 -0.54
C GLN A 69 2.20 -7.12 0.37
N ILE A 70 1.22 -7.27 1.26
CA ILE A 70 0.98 -6.32 2.34
C ILE A 70 1.16 -7.05 3.65
N ILE A 71 2.06 -6.54 4.48
CA ILE A 71 2.30 -7.07 5.81
C ILE A 71 1.55 -6.18 6.80
N ASN A 72 0.47 -6.72 7.36
CA ASN A 72 -0.41 -5.96 8.25
C ASN A 72 0.04 -6.07 9.70
N ASN A 73 -0.12 -4.98 10.44
CA ASN A 73 0.05 -4.94 11.88
C ASN A 73 -0.95 -3.95 12.43
N GLN A 74 -2.07 -4.44 12.95
CA GLN A 74 -3.19 -3.60 13.38
C GLN A 74 -2.84 -2.68 14.55
N ASP A 75 -1.78 -2.97 15.29
CA ASP A 75 -1.32 -2.14 16.39
C ASP A 75 -0.47 -0.96 15.95
N ALA A 76 -0.15 -0.88 14.66
CA ALA A 76 0.70 0.17 14.12
C ALA A 76 -0.11 1.12 13.25
N ASP A 77 0.36 2.37 13.14
CA ASP A 77 -0.35 3.45 12.46
C ASP A 77 0.26 3.87 11.13
N LYS A 78 1.48 3.45 10.84
CA LYS A 78 2.21 3.91 9.65
C LYS A 78 2.35 2.81 8.64
N PHE A 79 2.53 3.21 7.39
CA PHE A 79 2.78 2.29 6.29
C PHE A 79 4.09 2.64 5.60
N PHE A 80 4.91 1.62 5.38
CA PHE A 80 6.23 1.76 4.76
C PHE A 80 6.24 0.96 3.46
N LYS A 81 6.88 1.53 2.45
CA LYS A 81 7.11 0.86 1.17
C LYS A 81 8.51 0.26 1.20
N ALA A 82 8.59 -1.04 1.01
CA ALA A 82 9.87 -1.75 0.95
C ALA A 82 10.06 -2.31 -0.45
N LYS A 83 11.20 -1.99 -1.05
CA LYS A 83 11.62 -2.60 -2.31
C LYS A 83 12.58 -3.72 -1.96
N VAL A 84 12.21 -4.94 -2.33
CA VAL A 84 13.04 -6.12 -2.10
C VAL A 84 13.61 -6.58 -3.42
N SER A 85 14.84 -7.05 -3.40
CA SER A 85 15.54 -7.49 -4.59
C SER A 85 16.08 -8.89 -4.40
N PHE A 86 15.96 -9.69 -5.44
CA PHE A 86 16.47 -11.06 -5.44
C PHE A 86 17.04 -11.40 -6.81
N VAL A 87 17.90 -12.41 -6.82
CA VAL A 87 18.57 -12.85 -8.03
C VAL A 87 17.88 -14.12 -8.52
N THR A 88 17.50 -14.11 -9.80
CA THR A 88 16.98 -15.29 -10.48
C THR A 88 17.96 -15.72 -11.54
N LEU A 89 18.00 -17.04 -11.80
CA LEU A 89 18.87 -17.61 -12.81
C LEU A 89 18.07 -17.90 -14.06
N ASP A 90 18.54 -17.38 -15.20
CA ASP A 90 17.97 -17.72 -16.49
C ASP A 90 18.51 -19.10 -16.89
N GLU A 91 17.66 -20.08 -16.90
CA GLU A 91 18.03 -21.48 -17.20
C GLU A 91 18.55 -21.66 -18.63
N THR A 92 18.11 -20.80 -19.55
CA THR A 92 18.50 -20.89 -20.96
C THR A 92 19.91 -20.32 -21.19
N THR A 93 20.22 -19.18 -20.58
CA THR A 93 21.50 -18.49 -20.82
C THR A 93 22.50 -18.69 -19.69
N GLY A 94 22.05 -19.17 -18.51
CA GLY A 94 22.89 -19.29 -17.31
C GLY A 94 23.21 -17.95 -16.67
N LYS A 95 22.61 -16.88 -17.13
CA LYS A 95 22.86 -15.53 -16.59
C LYS A 95 22.01 -15.25 -15.39
N GLU A 96 22.57 -14.50 -14.44
CA GLU A 96 21.84 -14.02 -13.29
C GLU A 96 21.05 -12.77 -13.69
N LYS A 97 19.80 -12.70 -13.19
CA LYS A 97 18.93 -11.55 -13.39
C LYS A 97 18.47 -11.04 -12.03
N LYS A 98 18.66 -9.76 -11.78
CA LYS A 98 18.18 -9.11 -10.58
C LYS A 98 16.74 -8.66 -10.78
N THR A 99 15.87 -9.09 -9.89
CA THR A 99 14.44 -8.77 -9.93
C THR A 99 14.06 -8.05 -8.65
N SER A 100 13.07 -7.15 -8.73
CA SER A 100 12.60 -6.40 -7.57
C SER A 100 11.10 -6.51 -7.43
N GLU A 101 10.64 -6.52 -6.17
CA GLU A 101 9.22 -6.51 -5.84
C GLU A 101 8.98 -5.45 -4.77
N LEU A 102 7.74 -4.93 -4.71
CA LEU A 102 7.34 -3.94 -3.72
C LEU A 102 6.45 -4.59 -2.67
N TYR A 103 6.78 -4.34 -1.41
CA TYR A 103 5.98 -4.74 -0.25
C TYR A 103 5.49 -3.48 0.44
N LEU A 104 4.28 -3.53 0.96
CA LEU A 104 3.77 -2.50 1.86
C LEU A 104 3.68 -3.10 3.25
N VAL A 105 4.31 -2.45 4.22
CA VAL A 105 4.35 -2.97 5.59
C VAL A 105 3.80 -1.94 6.56
N GLN A 106 2.86 -2.39 7.40
CA GLN A 106 2.29 -1.57 8.46
C GLN A 106 3.15 -1.72 9.71
N SER A 107 3.71 -0.62 10.19
CA SER A 107 4.61 -0.63 11.33
C SER A 107 4.67 0.77 11.94
N ASP A 108 5.25 0.90 13.13
CA ASP A 108 5.35 2.19 13.81
C ASP A 108 6.64 2.93 13.49
N THR A 109 7.72 2.20 13.20
CA THR A 109 9.03 2.78 12.93
C THR A 109 9.66 2.14 11.72
N LEU A 110 10.61 2.84 11.13
CA LEU A 110 11.39 2.32 10.00
C LEU A 110 12.13 1.04 10.39
N GLU A 111 12.72 1.01 11.58
CA GLU A 111 13.45 -0.16 12.07
C GLU A 111 12.55 -1.37 12.23
N SER A 112 11.36 -1.17 12.81
CA SER A 112 10.39 -2.23 12.97
C SER A 112 9.88 -2.73 11.62
N ALA A 113 9.64 -1.83 10.68
CA ALA A 113 9.23 -2.19 9.33
C ALA A 113 10.30 -3.05 8.65
N GLU A 114 11.57 -2.66 8.74
CA GLU A 114 12.67 -3.44 8.19
C GLU A 114 12.74 -4.83 8.80
N SER A 115 12.61 -4.92 10.12
CA SER A 115 12.62 -6.20 10.84
C SER A 115 11.47 -7.10 10.40
N ASP A 116 10.27 -6.54 10.23
CA ASP A 116 9.09 -7.29 9.82
C ASP A 116 9.25 -7.83 8.39
N VAL A 117 9.81 -7.03 7.48
CA VAL A 117 10.08 -7.48 6.12
C VAL A 117 11.11 -8.61 6.11
N LYS A 118 12.18 -8.48 6.88
CA LYS A 118 13.21 -9.53 6.98
C LYS A 118 12.64 -10.83 7.52
N SER A 119 11.79 -10.75 8.53
CA SER A 119 11.12 -11.92 9.10
C SER A 119 10.19 -12.59 8.11
N PHE A 120 9.48 -11.80 7.32
CA PHE A 120 8.57 -12.32 6.31
C PHE A 120 9.32 -13.05 5.20
N LEU A 121 10.41 -12.48 4.72
CA LEU A 121 11.20 -13.05 3.63
C LEU A 121 11.94 -14.31 4.04
N ASN A 122 12.61 -14.28 5.16
CA ASN A 122 13.33 -15.40 5.79
C ASN A 122 14.06 -16.32 4.81
N ASP A 123 14.63 -15.77 3.75
CA ASP A 123 15.50 -16.47 2.84
C ASP A 123 16.83 -15.72 2.74
N GLY A 124 17.91 -16.41 2.44
CA GLY A 124 19.23 -15.80 2.39
C GLY A 124 19.52 -15.06 1.09
N ASN A 125 18.58 -15.09 0.13
CA ASN A 125 18.83 -14.59 -1.22
C ASN A 125 18.13 -13.27 -1.53
N THR A 126 17.25 -12.80 -0.64
CA THR A 126 16.50 -11.57 -0.83
C THR A 126 17.06 -10.47 0.05
N THR A 127 17.23 -9.29 -0.53
CA THR A 127 17.71 -8.12 0.20
C THR A 127 16.71 -6.99 0.10
N ILE A 128 16.70 -6.12 1.11
CA ILE A 128 15.90 -4.90 1.08
C ILE A 128 16.75 -3.83 0.39
N SER A 129 16.33 -3.40 -0.81
CA SER A 129 17.03 -2.36 -1.56
C SER A 129 16.71 -0.98 -1.05
N SER A 130 15.48 -0.76 -0.62
CA SER A 130 15.06 0.53 -0.06
C SER A 130 13.82 0.31 0.81
N ILE A 131 13.63 1.20 1.76
CA ILE A 131 12.43 1.23 2.58
C ILE A 131 12.18 2.68 2.99
N SER A 132 10.93 3.12 2.87
CA SER A 132 10.57 4.50 3.18
C SER A 132 9.16 4.59 3.70
N GLU A 133 8.92 5.57 4.56
CA GLU A 133 7.59 5.86 5.06
C GLU A 133 6.75 6.46 3.95
N THR A 134 5.46 6.07 3.90
CA THR A 134 4.50 6.58 2.93
C THR A 134 3.49 7.49 3.62
N ALA A 135 2.69 8.18 2.82
CA ALA A 135 1.56 8.97 3.32
C ALA A 135 0.27 8.15 3.41
N ILE A 136 0.34 6.86 3.18
CA ILE A 136 -0.84 5.98 3.21
C ILE A 136 -1.38 5.90 4.63
N LEU A 137 -2.68 6.16 4.78
CA LEU A 137 -3.36 6.14 6.08
C LEU A 137 -3.97 4.77 6.39
N ASP A 138 -4.43 4.06 5.39
CA ASP A 138 -5.04 2.74 5.59
C ASP A 138 -5.07 1.94 4.31
N VAL A 139 -5.29 0.63 4.46
CA VAL A 139 -5.40 -0.32 3.36
C VAL A 139 -6.72 -1.07 3.52
N PHE A 140 -7.53 -1.06 2.47
CA PHE A 140 -8.81 -1.76 2.44
C PHE A 140 -8.69 -2.99 1.54
N SER A 141 -8.46 -4.13 2.16
CA SER A 141 -8.30 -5.39 1.46
C SER A 141 -9.65 -6.10 1.29
N LEU A 142 -9.73 -6.94 0.27
CA LEU A 142 -10.86 -7.86 0.11
C LEU A 142 -10.64 -9.09 0.99
N ASP A 143 -11.71 -9.57 1.56
CA ASP A 143 -11.68 -10.78 2.39
C ASP A 143 -11.78 -12.06 1.55
#